data_8e53a60c2d7bbc889a532c0ea2325544
#
_entry.id   8e53a60c2d7bbc889a532c0ea2325544
#
_cell.length_a   1.000
_cell.length_b   1.000
_cell.length_c   1.000
_cell.angle_alpha   90.00
_cell.angle_beta   90.00
_cell.angle_gamma   90.00
#
_symmetry.space_group_name_H-M   'P 1'
#
loop_
_entity.id
_entity.type
_entity.pdbx_description
1 polymer ?
#
loop_
_entity_poly.entity_id
_entity_poly.type
_entity_poly.pdbx_seq_one_letter_code
_entity_poly.pdbx_strand_id
1 'polypeptide(L)'
;YLDYQTLNLKYFDPGAVIFDGQESFSITDPLRNPLKVFEMIFSKVGTLLDKLKMFSLTQSLKKKTVEKIFASDSKPTLQYLKDYGFSDQIISYFFRPFFRGIFLEPHLNTSSRMFEFVFKMFSMGDAAVPAKGMGEIPKMLRQKLSHTQIYFDKKVKAVHQGSIELVNGESLETDRIIIATQPDQVMEQLQGQFAKPKFVTNCYFTTQKSFMARPMIGLIPEEGKLINNMVFMTDVSNEYAAEDRALLSVTILEHSLSETELIKAVRAELASISGINGDYFKYLKTYEIPYALPTLEDMRYSVAFTETKITDHVFLAGDYLLNGSINAAMTSGRLAAEAVIHSYMPTY
;
A
#
# COMPACT_ATOMS: atom_id res chain seq x y z
N TYR A 1 17.91 -4.81 7.04
CA TYR A 1 17.67 -5.81 5.98
C TYR A 1 17.88 -5.23 4.57
N LEU A 2 17.46 -4.00 4.30
CA LEU A 2 17.53 -3.36 3.00
C LEU A 2 18.71 -2.39 2.92
N ASP A 3 19.40 -2.42 1.78
CA ASP A 3 20.41 -1.43 1.42
C ASP A 3 19.77 -0.39 0.48
N TYR A 4 19.51 0.78 1.01
CA TYR A 4 18.85 1.86 0.27
C TYR A 4 19.72 2.46 -0.83
N GLN A 5 21.05 2.37 -0.73
CA GLN A 5 21.97 2.84 -1.78
C GLN A 5 21.85 1.93 -3.01
N THR A 6 21.87 0.62 -2.82
CA THR A 6 21.71 -0.36 -3.90
C THR A 6 20.31 -0.27 -4.54
N LEU A 7 19.27 0.03 -3.77
CA LEU A 7 17.90 0.22 -4.30
C LEU A 7 17.76 1.48 -5.13
N ASN A 8 18.69 2.44 -5.03
CA ASN A 8 18.66 3.71 -5.75
C ASN A 8 17.27 4.37 -5.66
N LEU A 9 16.83 4.67 -4.42
CA LEU A 9 15.49 5.18 -4.17
C LEU A 9 15.24 6.49 -4.90
N LYS A 10 14.08 6.59 -5.53
CA LYS A 10 13.54 7.79 -6.16
C LYS A 10 12.37 8.30 -5.33
N TYR A 11 12.33 9.59 -5.12
CA TYR A 11 11.44 10.23 -4.15
C TYR A 11 10.30 10.94 -4.83
N PHE A 12 9.14 10.88 -4.18
CA PHE A 12 8.00 11.71 -4.51
C PHE A 12 8.16 13.08 -3.86
N ASP A 13 7.67 14.10 -4.53
CA ASP A 13 7.48 15.40 -3.89
C ASP A 13 6.42 15.29 -2.80
N PRO A 14 6.63 15.94 -1.63
CA PRO A 14 5.67 15.89 -0.54
C PRO A 14 4.38 16.65 -0.90
N GLY A 15 3.28 15.91 -0.95
CA GLY A 15 1.96 16.45 -1.28
C GLY A 15 1.21 15.64 -2.32
N ALA A 16 0.21 16.26 -2.94
CA ALA A 16 -0.61 15.67 -3.99
C ALA A 16 -1.10 16.75 -4.97
N VAL A 17 -1.41 16.34 -6.19
CA VAL A 17 -2.18 17.13 -7.15
C VAL A 17 -3.63 16.68 -7.04
N ILE A 18 -4.55 17.60 -6.80
CA ILE A 18 -5.98 17.32 -6.75
C ILE A 18 -6.61 17.75 -8.05
N PHE A 19 -7.35 16.84 -8.68
CA PHE A 19 -8.10 17.08 -9.90
C PHE A 19 -9.59 17.15 -9.57
N ASP A 20 -10.15 18.36 -9.67
CA ASP A 20 -11.57 18.66 -9.42
C ASP A 20 -12.22 19.15 -10.74
N GLY A 21 -12.81 18.21 -11.45
CA GLY A 21 -13.26 18.44 -12.82
C GLY A 21 -12.08 18.75 -13.76
N GLN A 22 -12.09 19.91 -14.39
CA GLN A 22 -11.01 20.37 -15.28
C GLN A 22 -9.97 21.26 -14.56
N GLU A 23 -10.22 21.62 -13.30
CA GLU A 23 -9.26 22.37 -12.49
C GLU A 23 -8.30 21.40 -11.78
N SER A 24 -7.04 21.80 -11.67
CA SER A 24 -6.08 21.09 -10.85
C SER A 24 -5.33 22.05 -9.94
N PHE A 25 -5.09 21.62 -8.71
CA PHE A 25 -4.31 22.37 -7.75
C PHE A 25 -3.44 21.46 -6.90
N SER A 26 -2.28 21.95 -6.49
CA SER A 26 -1.34 21.17 -5.68
C SER A 26 -1.55 21.48 -4.20
N ILE A 27 -1.55 20.43 -3.38
CA ILE A 27 -1.38 20.53 -1.93
C ILE A 27 0.05 20.08 -1.63
N THR A 28 0.84 20.97 -1.04
CA THR A 28 2.20 20.66 -0.60
C THR A 28 2.31 20.73 0.91
N ASP A 29 3.17 19.92 1.51
CA ASP A 29 3.45 19.99 2.95
C ASP A 29 4.25 21.27 3.28
N PRO A 30 3.68 22.24 4.00
CA PRO A 30 4.35 23.50 4.31
C PRO A 30 5.51 23.33 5.29
N LEU A 31 5.51 22.26 6.08
CA LEU A 31 6.61 21.98 7.02
C LEU A 31 7.88 21.58 6.30
N ARG A 32 7.76 21.01 5.10
CA ARG A 32 8.88 20.61 4.26
C ARG A 32 9.26 21.66 3.22
N ASN A 33 8.33 22.53 2.87
CA ASN A 33 8.58 23.60 1.93
C ASN A 33 7.99 24.94 2.42
N PRO A 34 8.68 25.63 3.36
CA PRO A 34 8.16 26.84 3.99
C PRO A 34 7.90 27.98 2.99
N LEU A 35 8.53 27.99 1.82
CA LEU A 35 8.26 28.97 0.76
C LEU A 35 6.87 28.77 0.12
N LYS A 36 6.29 27.59 0.23
CA LYS A 36 4.96 27.26 -0.30
C LYS A 36 3.83 27.37 0.73
N VAL A 37 4.11 27.88 1.93
CA VAL A 37 3.09 28.19 2.95
C VAL A 37 1.97 29.06 2.40
N PHE A 38 2.33 30.06 1.58
CA PHE A 38 1.34 30.93 0.96
C PHE A 38 0.44 30.19 -0.04
N GLU A 39 0.97 29.29 -0.87
CA GLU A 39 0.14 28.49 -1.79
C GLU A 39 -0.85 27.61 -1.02
N MET A 40 -0.45 27.06 0.13
CA MET A 40 -1.31 26.27 0.98
C MET A 40 -2.41 27.15 1.65
N ILE A 41 -2.07 28.36 2.12
CA ILE A 41 -3.03 29.26 2.77
C ILE A 41 -4.15 29.64 1.79
N PHE A 42 -3.82 29.84 0.52
CA PHE A 42 -4.78 30.20 -0.52
C PHE A 42 -5.36 29.00 -1.28
N SER A 43 -4.96 27.75 -0.94
CA SER A 43 -5.55 26.57 -1.57
C SER A 43 -7.04 26.45 -1.23
N LYS A 44 -7.87 26.07 -2.22
CA LYS A 44 -9.30 25.80 -2.05
C LYS A 44 -9.59 24.59 -1.13
N VAL A 45 -8.57 23.86 -0.65
CA VAL A 45 -8.70 22.65 0.16
C VAL A 45 -8.64 22.97 1.64
N GLY A 46 -9.80 22.87 2.28
CA GLY A 46 -9.94 23.06 3.72
C GLY A 46 -9.83 24.51 4.20
N THR A 47 -10.24 24.71 5.41
CA THR A 47 -10.22 26.01 6.10
C THR A 47 -8.85 26.31 6.70
N LEU A 48 -8.63 27.54 7.15
CA LEU A 48 -7.42 27.89 7.92
C LEU A 48 -7.32 27.07 9.22
N LEU A 49 -8.46 26.78 9.85
CA LEU A 49 -8.53 25.93 11.05
C LEU A 49 -8.10 24.51 10.75
N ASP A 50 -8.44 23.95 9.59
CA ASP A 50 -7.98 22.62 9.18
C ASP A 50 -6.46 22.56 9.06
N LYS A 51 -5.86 23.61 8.51
CA LYS A 51 -4.39 23.71 8.37
C LYS A 51 -3.68 23.77 9.72
N LEU A 52 -4.25 24.51 10.68
CA LEU A 52 -3.74 24.54 12.07
C LEU A 52 -3.89 23.17 12.75
N LYS A 53 -5.02 22.47 12.53
CA LYS A 53 -5.25 21.12 13.05
C LYS A 53 -4.30 20.10 12.43
N MET A 54 -4.05 20.16 11.12
CA MET A 54 -3.04 19.30 10.49
C MET A 54 -1.65 19.50 11.10
N PHE A 55 -1.25 20.76 11.33
CA PHE A 55 -0.01 21.07 12.02
C PHE A 55 0.02 20.47 13.43
N SER A 56 -1.03 20.71 14.23
CA SER A 56 -1.17 20.16 15.59
C SER A 56 -1.10 18.64 15.60
N LEU A 57 -1.84 17.97 14.72
CA LEU A 57 -1.84 16.51 14.56
C LEU A 57 -0.43 16.00 14.21
N THR A 58 0.24 16.63 13.26
CA THR A 58 1.61 16.30 12.87
C THR A 58 2.56 16.37 14.05
N GLN A 59 2.53 17.46 14.83
CA GLN A 59 3.39 17.63 16.01
C GLN A 59 3.10 16.61 17.11
N SER A 60 1.82 16.31 17.33
CA SER A 60 1.39 15.29 18.28
C SER A 60 1.90 13.90 17.89
N LEU A 61 1.73 13.51 16.61
CA LEU A 61 2.14 12.20 16.13
C LEU A 61 3.66 12.03 16.05
N LYS A 62 4.42 13.09 15.75
CA LYS A 62 5.89 13.03 15.82
C LYS A 62 6.40 12.62 17.19
N LYS A 63 5.74 13.08 18.26
CA LYS A 63 6.11 12.77 19.66
C LYS A 63 5.63 11.38 20.12
N LYS A 64 4.61 10.82 19.50
CA LYS A 64 4.01 9.52 19.87
C LYS A 64 4.84 8.39 19.25
N THR A 65 5.27 7.38 20.02
CA THR A 65 5.96 6.22 19.44
C THR A 65 4.99 5.35 18.64
N VAL A 66 5.50 4.51 17.72
CA VAL A 66 4.67 3.64 16.91
C VAL A 66 3.93 2.62 17.78
N GLU A 67 4.59 2.09 18.81
CA GLU A 67 3.97 1.18 19.79
C GLU A 67 2.78 1.83 20.50
N LYS A 68 2.93 3.10 20.92
CA LYS A 68 1.84 3.87 21.55
C LYS A 68 0.70 4.14 20.58
N ILE A 69 0.96 4.30 19.27
CA ILE A 69 -0.08 4.45 18.26
C ILE A 69 -0.93 3.17 18.22
N PHE A 70 -0.28 2.02 18.07
CA PHE A 70 -1.00 0.74 17.98
C PHE A 70 -1.60 0.28 19.32
N ALA A 71 -1.15 0.78 20.45
CA ALA A 71 -1.75 0.54 21.78
C ALA A 71 -2.91 1.49 22.12
N SER A 72 -3.18 2.52 21.31
CA SER A 72 -4.28 3.45 21.57
C SER A 72 -5.64 2.85 21.19
N ASP A 73 -6.75 3.48 21.62
CA ASP A 73 -8.09 3.08 21.22
C ASP A 73 -8.26 3.15 19.70
N SER A 74 -8.94 2.15 19.16
CA SER A 74 -9.24 2.05 17.74
C SER A 74 -10.65 2.52 17.45
N LYS A 75 -10.79 3.37 16.43
CA LYS A 75 -12.08 3.75 15.84
C LYS A 75 -11.91 3.93 14.32
N PRO A 76 -13.01 3.97 13.54
CA PRO A 76 -12.92 4.27 12.12
C PRO A 76 -12.19 5.59 11.86
N THR A 77 -11.30 5.60 10.86
CA THR A 77 -10.54 6.81 10.50
C THR A 77 -11.45 8.01 10.22
N LEU A 78 -12.58 7.81 9.53
CA LEU A 78 -13.53 8.89 9.28
C LEU A 78 -14.04 9.52 10.58
N GLN A 79 -14.40 8.69 11.57
CA GLN A 79 -14.86 9.17 12.87
C GLN A 79 -13.73 9.90 13.62
N TYR A 80 -12.51 9.37 13.56
CA TYR A 80 -11.34 10.01 14.15
C TYR A 80 -11.11 11.42 13.59
N LEU A 81 -11.18 11.59 12.26
CA LEU A 81 -11.01 12.89 11.59
C LEU A 81 -12.11 13.89 12.00
N LYS A 82 -13.36 13.44 12.08
CA LYS A 82 -14.48 14.25 12.54
C LYS A 82 -14.35 14.67 14.01
N ASP A 83 -14.00 13.73 14.88
CA ASP A 83 -13.77 13.99 16.31
C ASP A 83 -12.60 14.95 16.54
N TYR A 84 -11.57 14.88 15.68
CA TYR A 84 -10.45 15.83 15.70
C TYR A 84 -10.90 17.23 15.27
N GLY A 85 -12.08 17.32 14.63
CA GLY A 85 -12.74 18.54 14.20
C GLY A 85 -12.32 19.03 12.83
N PHE A 86 -11.80 18.18 11.96
CA PHE A 86 -11.56 18.52 10.55
C PHE A 86 -12.90 18.80 9.84
N SER A 87 -12.90 19.77 8.93
CA SER A 87 -14.07 20.09 8.13
C SER A 87 -14.37 18.99 7.10
N ASP A 88 -15.65 18.89 6.69
CA ASP A 88 -16.04 17.97 5.62
C ASP A 88 -15.29 18.28 4.30
N GLN A 89 -14.95 19.56 4.08
CA GLN A 89 -14.20 19.99 2.91
C GLN A 89 -12.82 19.31 2.83
N ILE A 90 -11.97 19.42 3.87
CA ILE A 90 -10.64 18.79 3.83
C ILE A 90 -10.74 17.27 3.86
N ILE A 91 -11.77 16.72 4.53
CA ILE A 91 -12.01 15.28 4.52
C ILE A 91 -12.32 14.80 3.10
N SER A 92 -13.21 15.47 2.37
CA SER A 92 -13.63 15.07 1.02
C SER A 92 -12.56 15.30 -0.04
N TYR A 93 -11.85 16.41 0.02
CA TYR A 93 -10.87 16.78 -1.01
C TYR A 93 -9.48 16.19 -0.83
N PHE A 94 -9.09 15.85 0.41
CA PHE A 94 -7.76 15.34 0.69
C PHE A 94 -7.76 14.00 1.42
N PHE A 95 -8.29 13.95 2.65
CA PHE A 95 -8.15 12.74 3.46
C PHE A 95 -8.82 11.53 2.80
N ARG A 96 -10.04 11.68 2.31
CA ARG A 96 -10.77 10.58 1.69
C ARG A 96 -10.08 10.06 0.42
N PRO A 97 -9.83 10.85 -0.63
CA PRO A 97 -9.20 10.32 -1.85
C PRO A 97 -7.79 9.79 -1.61
N PHE A 98 -7.03 10.34 -0.68
CA PHE A 98 -5.69 9.89 -0.34
C PHE A 98 -5.71 8.57 0.44
N PHE A 99 -6.43 8.52 1.55
CA PHE A 99 -6.42 7.36 2.43
C PHE A 99 -7.24 6.19 1.91
N ARG A 100 -8.30 6.39 1.12
CA ARG A 100 -8.98 5.28 0.47
C ARG A 100 -8.07 4.53 -0.52
N GLY A 101 -7.14 5.23 -1.17
CA GLY A 101 -6.11 4.61 -2.00
C GLY A 101 -5.06 3.83 -1.21
N ILE A 102 -4.73 4.26 0.01
CA ILE A 102 -3.79 3.56 0.91
C ILE A 102 -4.48 2.37 1.59
N PHE A 103 -5.72 2.55 2.04
CA PHE A 103 -6.47 1.53 2.77
C PHE A 103 -7.23 0.57 1.85
N LEU A 104 -7.30 0.87 0.56
CA LEU A 104 -8.07 0.13 -0.44
C LEU A 104 -9.52 -0.09 0.00
N GLU A 105 -10.16 0.99 0.52
CA GLU A 105 -11.58 0.97 0.87
C GLU A 105 -12.18 2.39 0.86
N PRO A 106 -13.44 2.55 0.42
CA PRO A 106 -13.99 3.87 0.08
C PRO A 106 -14.42 4.71 1.29
N HIS A 107 -14.70 4.07 2.45
CA HIS A 107 -15.44 4.71 3.53
C HIS A 107 -14.59 5.19 4.71
N LEU A 108 -13.26 4.97 4.68
CA LEU A 108 -12.32 5.24 5.77
C LEU A 108 -12.72 4.54 7.08
N ASN A 109 -13.18 3.28 6.97
CA ASN A 109 -13.48 2.42 8.12
C ASN A 109 -12.23 1.80 8.75
N THR A 110 -11.12 1.81 8.04
CA THR A 110 -9.83 1.35 8.55
C THR A 110 -9.47 2.06 9.85
N SER A 111 -8.85 1.33 10.78
CA SER A 111 -8.51 1.79 12.13
C SER A 111 -7.76 3.13 12.13
N SER A 112 -8.12 4.00 13.06
CA SER A 112 -7.40 5.25 13.34
C SER A 112 -5.94 5.02 13.73
N ARG A 113 -5.59 3.84 14.27
CA ARG A 113 -4.19 3.45 14.54
C ARG A 113 -3.38 3.42 13.25
N MET A 114 -3.95 2.82 12.19
CA MET A 114 -3.29 2.78 10.88
C MET A 114 -3.20 4.16 10.24
N PHE A 115 -4.24 4.98 10.37
CA PHE A 115 -4.21 6.37 9.94
C PHE A 115 -3.08 7.15 10.64
N GLU A 116 -3.02 7.13 11.97
CA GLU A 116 -1.98 7.80 12.76
C GLU A 116 -0.58 7.31 12.37
N PHE A 117 -0.42 6.00 12.18
CA PHE A 117 0.85 5.41 11.77
C PHE A 117 1.29 5.92 10.39
N VAL A 118 0.43 5.81 9.38
CA VAL A 118 0.73 6.25 8.02
C VAL A 118 0.99 7.76 7.98
N PHE A 119 0.14 8.56 8.64
CA PHE A 119 0.29 10.00 8.70
C PHE A 119 1.60 10.42 9.39
N LYS A 120 1.96 9.72 10.48
CA LYS A 120 3.27 9.90 11.13
C LYS A 120 4.42 9.59 10.18
N MET A 121 4.38 8.47 9.45
CA MET A 121 5.45 8.10 8.51
C MET A 121 5.62 9.15 7.42
N PHE A 122 4.54 9.63 6.82
CA PHE A 122 4.60 10.74 5.85
C PHE A 122 5.13 12.04 6.44
N SER A 123 4.90 12.28 7.74
CA SER A 123 5.41 13.49 8.40
C SER A 123 6.89 13.43 8.76
N MET A 124 7.49 12.24 8.81
CA MET A 124 8.86 12.01 9.25
C MET A 124 9.81 11.59 8.14
N GLY A 125 9.31 10.94 7.10
CA GLY A 125 10.09 10.39 6.00
C GLY A 125 9.51 10.74 4.64
N ASP A 126 10.28 10.52 3.57
CA ASP A 126 9.84 10.73 2.22
C ASP A 126 9.20 9.48 1.65
N ALA A 127 8.17 9.65 0.80
CA ALA A 127 7.66 8.55 -0.01
C ALA A 127 8.67 8.26 -1.13
N ALA A 128 9.04 6.99 -1.30
CA ALA A 128 10.03 6.59 -2.28
C ALA A 128 9.70 5.23 -2.90
N VAL A 129 10.23 5.01 -4.09
CA VAL A 129 10.23 3.72 -4.78
C VAL A 129 11.64 3.40 -5.29
N PRO A 130 12.03 2.11 -5.39
CA PRO A 130 13.27 1.76 -6.05
C PRO A 130 13.24 2.21 -7.52
N ALA A 131 14.38 2.69 -8.04
CA ALA A 131 14.47 3.23 -9.40
C ALA A 131 13.93 2.28 -10.48
N LYS A 132 14.13 0.97 -10.31
CA LYS A 132 13.71 -0.09 -11.24
C LYS A 132 12.42 -0.82 -10.81
N GLY A 133 11.71 -0.30 -9.81
CA GLY A 133 10.44 -0.85 -9.34
C GLY A 133 10.55 -1.65 -8.05
N MET A 134 9.39 -1.89 -7.43
CA MET A 134 9.28 -2.55 -6.14
C MET A 134 9.82 -3.99 -6.12
N GLY A 135 9.92 -4.66 -7.28
CA GLY A 135 10.52 -5.97 -7.42
C GLY A 135 12.01 -6.06 -7.03
N GLU A 136 12.70 -4.92 -6.96
CA GLU A 136 14.11 -4.89 -6.52
C GLU A 136 14.27 -5.23 -5.03
N ILE A 137 13.25 -4.99 -4.21
CA ILE A 137 13.27 -5.35 -2.78
C ILE A 137 13.39 -6.87 -2.57
N PRO A 138 12.48 -7.71 -3.09
CA PRO A 138 12.62 -9.16 -2.94
C PRO A 138 13.85 -9.72 -3.67
N LYS A 139 14.28 -9.14 -4.79
CA LYS A 139 15.54 -9.53 -5.45
C LYS A 139 16.74 -9.32 -4.55
N MET A 140 16.84 -8.17 -3.89
CA MET A 140 17.89 -7.85 -2.93
C MET A 140 17.89 -8.82 -1.74
N LEU A 141 16.72 -9.10 -1.18
CA LEU A 141 16.60 -10.06 -0.08
C LEU A 141 17.06 -11.46 -0.51
N ARG A 142 16.66 -11.89 -1.72
CA ARG A 142 17.09 -13.17 -2.27
C ARG A 142 18.61 -13.30 -2.38
N GLN A 143 19.32 -12.25 -2.78
CA GLN A 143 20.79 -12.27 -2.91
C GLN A 143 21.52 -12.56 -1.60
N LYS A 144 20.86 -12.32 -0.45
CA LYS A 144 21.40 -12.61 0.89
C LYS A 144 21.19 -14.06 1.34
N LEU A 145 20.44 -14.85 0.59
CA LEU A 145 20.08 -16.23 0.93
C LEU A 145 21.05 -17.24 0.32
N SER A 146 22.33 -17.20 0.76
CA SER A 146 23.41 -18.02 0.19
C SER A 146 23.27 -19.53 0.40
N HIS A 147 22.51 -19.96 1.43
CA HIS A 147 22.31 -21.37 1.80
C HIS A 147 20.88 -21.86 1.58
N THR A 148 20.04 -21.06 0.89
CA THR A 148 18.63 -21.37 0.67
C THR A 148 18.39 -21.75 -0.79
N GLN A 149 17.78 -22.90 -1.01
CA GLN A 149 17.30 -23.29 -2.33
C GLN A 149 15.93 -22.65 -2.58
N ILE A 150 15.78 -22.01 -3.74
CA ILE A 150 14.52 -21.35 -4.14
C ILE A 150 14.02 -22.01 -5.42
N TYR A 151 12.82 -22.56 -5.34
CA TYR A 151 12.13 -23.19 -6.45
C TYR A 151 11.01 -22.29 -6.96
N PHE A 152 11.06 -21.90 -8.23
CA PHE A 152 9.98 -21.20 -8.90
C PHE A 152 9.07 -22.19 -9.61
N ASP A 153 7.87 -21.72 -9.99
CA ASP A 153 6.86 -22.52 -10.72
C ASP A 153 6.41 -23.79 -9.99
N LYS A 154 6.61 -23.82 -8.65
CA LYS A 154 6.18 -24.89 -7.76
C LYS A 154 4.97 -24.42 -6.93
N LYS A 155 3.77 -24.49 -7.52
CA LYS A 155 2.56 -24.09 -6.84
C LYS A 155 2.18 -25.12 -5.78
N VAL A 156 2.07 -24.67 -4.52
CA VAL A 156 1.60 -25.47 -3.38
C VAL A 156 0.09 -25.66 -3.51
N LYS A 157 -0.37 -26.92 -3.37
CA LYS A 157 -1.77 -27.30 -3.31
C LYS A 157 -2.27 -27.40 -1.89
N ALA A 158 -1.50 -28.08 -1.01
CA ALA A 158 -1.86 -28.27 0.40
C ALA A 158 -0.61 -28.35 1.29
N VAL A 159 -0.79 -27.95 2.54
CA VAL A 159 0.19 -28.07 3.62
C VAL A 159 -0.38 -29.03 4.68
N HIS A 160 0.42 -30.03 5.03
CA HIS A 160 0.14 -31.02 6.06
C HIS A 160 1.17 -30.93 7.20
N GLN A 161 0.98 -31.71 8.26
CA GLN A 161 1.99 -31.81 9.31
C GLN A 161 3.20 -32.60 8.78
N GLY A 162 4.32 -31.88 8.51
CA GLY A 162 5.56 -32.50 8.03
C GLY A 162 5.66 -32.70 6.53
N SER A 163 4.68 -32.28 5.72
CA SER A 163 4.79 -32.36 4.26
C SER A 163 4.03 -31.27 3.51
N ILE A 164 4.44 -31.04 2.28
CA ILE A 164 3.83 -30.07 1.35
C ILE A 164 3.46 -30.81 0.06
N GLU A 165 2.19 -30.72 -0.35
CA GLU A 165 1.71 -31.25 -1.63
C GLU A 165 1.71 -30.14 -2.69
N LEU A 166 2.34 -30.41 -3.84
CA LEU A 166 2.32 -29.51 -5.00
C LEU A 166 1.16 -29.84 -5.94
N VAL A 167 0.77 -28.86 -6.76
CA VAL A 167 -0.33 -29.04 -7.74
C VAL A 167 -0.02 -30.13 -8.77
N ASN A 168 1.26 -30.38 -9.08
CA ASN A 168 1.69 -31.45 -9.97
C ASN A 168 1.67 -32.86 -9.36
N GLY A 169 1.25 -33.00 -8.07
CA GLY A 169 1.19 -34.25 -7.34
C GLY A 169 2.48 -34.65 -6.63
N GLU A 170 3.55 -33.85 -6.75
CA GLU A 170 4.81 -34.06 -5.99
C GLU A 170 4.57 -33.76 -4.51
N SER A 171 5.12 -34.57 -3.61
CA SER A 171 5.12 -34.33 -2.16
C SER A 171 6.54 -34.10 -1.66
N LEU A 172 6.68 -33.10 -0.79
CA LEU A 172 7.96 -32.72 -0.17
C LEU A 172 7.86 -32.92 1.33
N GLU A 173 8.64 -33.82 1.89
CA GLU A 173 8.75 -34.02 3.34
C GLU A 173 9.65 -32.96 3.97
N THR A 174 9.26 -32.46 5.14
CA THR A 174 10.01 -31.43 5.86
C THR A 174 9.68 -31.42 7.36
N ASP A 175 10.65 -31.05 8.18
CA ASP A 175 10.47 -30.97 9.64
C ASP A 175 9.60 -29.79 10.07
N ARG A 176 9.75 -28.65 9.40
CA ARG A 176 9.05 -27.39 9.75
C ARG A 176 8.65 -26.65 8.47
N ILE A 177 7.49 -26.02 8.52
CA ILE A 177 6.91 -25.27 7.40
C ILE A 177 6.57 -23.87 7.87
N ILE A 178 7.01 -22.85 7.14
CA ILE A 178 6.52 -21.49 7.30
C ILE A 178 5.64 -21.16 6.09
N ILE A 179 4.35 -20.94 6.32
CA ILE A 179 3.41 -20.47 5.30
C ILE A 179 3.53 -18.95 5.22
N ALA A 180 4.14 -18.44 4.15
CA ALA A 180 4.33 -17.01 3.90
C ALA A 180 3.44 -16.49 2.75
N THR A 181 2.36 -17.19 2.48
CA THR A 181 1.30 -16.85 1.52
C THR A 181 -0.05 -16.82 2.22
N GLN A 182 -1.17 -16.82 1.48
CA GLN A 182 -2.51 -16.90 2.06
C GLN A 182 -2.73 -18.30 2.67
N PRO A 183 -2.77 -18.43 4.01
CA PRO A 183 -2.74 -19.75 4.64
C PRO A 183 -4.02 -20.54 4.43
N ASP A 184 -5.17 -19.87 4.31
CA ASP A 184 -6.48 -20.48 4.02
C ASP A 184 -6.57 -21.10 2.62
N GLN A 185 -5.66 -20.77 1.71
CA GLN A 185 -5.59 -21.34 0.37
C GLN A 185 -4.81 -22.66 0.33
N VAL A 186 -4.02 -22.95 1.34
CA VAL A 186 -3.09 -24.11 1.34
C VAL A 186 -3.26 -25.00 2.58
N MET A 187 -4.02 -24.58 3.58
CA MET A 187 -4.26 -25.33 4.81
C MET A 187 -5.76 -25.40 5.10
N GLU A 188 -6.37 -26.59 4.95
CA GLU A 188 -7.82 -26.81 5.07
C GLU A 188 -8.37 -26.33 6.42
N GLN A 189 -7.62 -26.56 7.50
CA GLN A 189 -8.02 -26.16 8.86
C GLN A 189 -8.17 -24.64 9.03
N LEU A 190 -7.57 -23.86 8.14
CA LEU A 190 -7.62 -22.39 8.19
C LEU A 190 -8.62 -21.77 7.22
N GLN A 191 -9.32 -22.60 6.43
CA GLN A 191 -10.35 -22.12 5.51
C GLN A 191 -11.47 -21.39 6.25
N GLY A 192 -11.80 -20.20 5.74
CA GLY A 192 -12.86 -19.36 6.33
C GLY A 192 -12.49 -18.65 7.64
N GLN A 193 -11.28 -18.81 8.15
CA GLN A 193 -10.83 -18.11 9.35
C GLN A 193 -10.28 -16.71 9.11
N PHE A 194 -10.05 -16.33 7.85
CA PHE A 194 -9.56 -15.00 7.47
C PHE A 194 -10.68 -14.22 6.79
N ALA A 195 -10.77 -12.94 7.12
CA ALA A 195 -11.67 -12.04 6.42
C ALA A 195 -11.24 -11.89 4.95
N LYS A 196 -12.23 -11.66 4.06
CA LYS A 196 -11.96 -11.46 2.65
C LYS A 196 -10.95 -10.31 2.47
N PRO A 197 -9.84 -10.52 1.76
CA PRO A 197 -8.84 -9.49 1.52
C PRO A 197 -9.41 -8.36 0.66
N LYS A 198 -8.75 -7.23 0.71
CA LYS A 198 -9.08 -6.07 -0.13
C LYS A 198 -8.51 -6.27 -1.52
N PHE A 199 -9.29 -5.88 -2.50
CA PHE A 199 -8.99 -5.96 -3.92
C PHE A 199 -8.59 -4.57 -4.45
N VAL A 200 -7.76 -4.55 -5.48
CA VAL A 200 -7.47 -3.33 -6.24
C VAL A 200 -7.20 -3.67 -7.70
N THR A 201 -7.67 -2.83 -8.60
CA THR A 201 -7.30 -2.87 -10.02
C THR A 201 -6.34 -1.73 -10.34
N ASN A 202 -5.27 -2.03 -11.05
CA ASN A 202 -4.33 -1.03 -11.51
C ASN A 202 -4.17 -1.12 -13.04
N CYS A 203 -4.48 -0.02 -13.73
CA CYS A 203 -4.35 0.10 -15.17
C CYS A 203 -3.12 0.92 -15.52
N TYR A 204 -2.32 0.45 -16.47
CA TYR A 204 -1.16 1.15 -16.99
C TYR A 204 -1.41 1.66 -18.39
N PHE A 205 -1.03 2.92 -18.61
CA PHE A 205 -1.07 3.58 -19.91
C PHE A 205 0.27 4.21 -20.22
N THR A 206 0.58 4.37 -21.51
CA THR A 206 1.70 5.20 -21.95
C THR A 206 1.19 6.42 -22.70
N THR A 207 1.91 7.53 -22.55
CA THR A 207 1.72 8.78 -23.27
C THR A 207 3.06 9.29 -23.79
N GLN A 208 3.06 10.29 -24.67
CA GLN A 208 4.31 10.90 -25.11
C GLN A 208 4.97 11.72 -23.99
N LYS A 209 4.16 12.40 -23.16
CA LYS A 209 4.63 13.24 -22.04
C LYS A 209 3.66 13.14 -20.87
N SER A 210 4.18 13.31 -19.67
CA SER A 210 3.37 13.53 -18.48
C SER A 210 2.67 14.88 -18.54
N PHE A 211 1.36 14.91 -18.26
CA PHE A 211 0.63 16.17 -18.10
C PHE A 211 0.74 16.72 -16.67
N MET A 212 1.20 15.92 -15.72
CA MET A 212 1.46 16.34 -14.34
C MET A 212 2.84 16.99 -14.22
N ALA A 213 3.84 16.45 -14.92
CA ALA A 213 5.23 16.89 -14.94
C ALA A 213 5.84 17.11 -13.54
N ARG A 214 5.42 16.27 -12.58
CA ARG A 214 5.83 16.30 -11.17
C ARG A 214 5.80 14.90 -10.58
N PRO A 215 6.77 14.52 -9.73
CA PRO A 215 6.76 13.24 -9.02
C PRO A 215 5.77 13.27 -7.85
N MET A 216 4.48 13.44 -8.15
CA MET A 216 3.40 13.53 -7.17
C MET A 216 2.26 12.57 -7.52
N ILE A 217 1.50 12.19 -6.52
CA ILE A 217 0.23 11.48 -6.73
C ILE A 217 -0.87 12.46 -7.14
N GLY A 218 -1.63 12.09 -8.16
CA GLY A 218 -2.87 12.78 -8.54
C GLY A 218 -4.06 12.13 -7.84
N LEU A 219 -4.89 12.90 -7.17
CA LEU A 219 -6.08 12.46 -6.45
C LEU A 219 -7.34 12.97 -7.13
N ILE A 220 -8.37 12.14 -7.19
CA ILE A 220 -9.68 12.46 -7.75
C ILE A 220 -10.71 12.43 -6.60
N PRO A 221 -11.11 13.60 -6.06
CA PRO A 221 -12.03 13.67 -4.93
C PRO A 221 -13.50 13.42 -5.31
N GLU A 222 -13.85 13.58 -6.59
CA GLU A 222 -15.22 13.49 -7.08
C GLU A 222 -15.79 12.08 -6.85
N GLU A 223 -16.96 11.99 -6.22
CA GLU A 223 -17.67 10.73 -6.00
C GLU A 223 -18.20 10.16 -7.31
N GLY A 224 -18.22 8.83 -7.43
CA GLY A 224 -18.72 8.14 -8.64
C GLY A 224 -17.69 8.02 -9.76
N LYS A 225 -16.48 8.57 -9.62
CA LYS A 225 -15.39 8.33 -10.55
C LYS A 225 -14.76 6.94 -10.33
N LEU A 226 -14.31 6.33 -11.42
CA LEU A 226 -13.58 5.05 -11.38
C LEU A 226 -12.16 5.26 -10.83
N ILE A 227 -11.50 6.31 -11.30
CA ILE A 227 -10.12 6.61 -10.93
C ILE A 227 -10.09 7.15 -9.50
N ASN A 228 -9.43 6.42 -8.61
CA ASN A 228 -9.16 6.90 -7.26
C ASN A 228 -7.95 7.83 -7.22
N ASN A 229 -6.87 7.37 -7.81
CA ASN A 229 -5.62 8.12 -7.90
C ASN A 229 -4.82 7.67 -9.13
N MET A 230 -3.87 8.51 -9.52
CA MET A 230 -2.96 8.24 -10.62
C MET A 230 -1.58 8.79 -10.35
N VAL A 231 -0.59 8.26 -11.03
CA VAL A 231 0.80 8.76 -10.96
C VAL A 231 1.54 8.47 -12.26
N PHE A 232 2.27 9.45 -12.76
CA PHE A 232 3.28 9.18 -13.79
C PHE A 232 4.54 8.63 -13.12
N MET A 233 4.74 7.32 -13.23
CA MET A 233 5.90 6.65 -12.63
C MET A 233 7.21 7.17 -13.21
N THR A 234 7.21 7.61 -14.45
CA THR A 234 8.35 8.23 -15.12
C THR A 234 8.70 9.62 -14.60
N ASP A 235 7.76 10.33 -13.98
CA ASP A 235 8.07 11.59 -13.28
C ASP A 235 8.87 11.32 -11.98
N VAL A 236 8.71 10.13 -11.40
CA VAL A 236 9.44 9.70 -10.20
C VAL A 236 10.80 9.09 -10.59
N SER A 237 10.82 8.22 -11.60
CA SER A 237 12.03 7.59 -12.12
C SER A 237 11.91 7.33 -13.61
N ASN A 238 12.84 7.83 -14.39
CA ASN A 238 12.91 7.59 -15.82
C ASN A 238 13.18 6.11 -16.20
N GLU A 239 13.61 5.29 -15.23
CA GLU A 239 13.85 3.85 -15.45
C GLU A 239 12.55 3.02 -15.57
N TYR A 240 11.37 3.63 -15.35
CA TYR A 240 10.07 2.94 -15.48
C TYR A 240 9.54 2.83 -16.90
N ALA A 241 10.09 3.56 -17.86
CA ALA A 241 9.73 3.46 -19.28
C ALA A 241 10.92 3.76 -20.20
N ALA A 242 10.76 3.49 -21.51
CA ALA A 242 11.71 3.92 -22.51
C ALA A 242 11.78 5.46 -22.62
N GLU A 243 12.90 6.00 -23.10
CA GLU A 243 13.24 7.43 -23.05
C GLU A 243 12.20 8.39 -23.66
N ASP A 244 11.40 7.91 -24.61
CA ASP A 244 10.41 8.73 -25.34
C ASP A 244 8.96 8.54 -24.83
N ARG A 245 8.77 7.87 -23.69
CA ARG A 245 7.45 7.52 -23.16
C ARG A 245 7.30 7.90 -21.69
N ALA A 246 6.09 8.35 -21.37
CA ALA A 246 5.66 8.51 -19.99
C ALA A 246 4.75 7.35 -19.59
N LEU A 247 5.01 6.72 -18.44
CA LEU A 247 4.23 5.64 -17.87
C LEU A 247 3.27 6.17 -16.82
N LEU A 248 1.97 6.05 -17.10
CA LEU A 248 0.89 6.41 -16.19
C LEU A 248 0.34 5.15 -15.51
N SER A 249 0.34 5.15 -14.18
CA SER A 249 -0.33 4.18 -13.32
C SER A 249 -1.64 4.77 -12.82
N VAL A 250 -2.74 4.03 -12.95
CA VAL A 250 -4.10 4.45 -12.57
C VAL A 250 -4.68 3.40 -11.63
N THR A 251 -5.08 3.81 -10.44
CA THR A 251 -5.64 2.94 -9.42
C THR A 251 -7.16 3.05 -9.35
N ILE A 252 -7.82 1.91 -9.36
CA ILE A 252 -9.29 1.75 -9.29
C ILE A 252 -9.59 0.81 -8.12
N LEU A 253 -10.46 1.25 -7.20
CA LEU A 253 -10.77 0.46 -6.00
C LEU A 253 -11.84 -0.59 -6.26
N GLU A 254 -12.93 -0.20 -6.93
CA GLU A 254 -14.09 -1.06 -7.15
C GLU A 254 -14.66 -0.83 -8.55
N HIS A 255 -14.97 -1.90 -9.26
CA HIS A 255 -15.73 -1.87 -10.51
C HIS A 255 -16.35 -3.24 -10.82
N SER A 256 -17.36 -3.25 -11.68
CA SER A 256 -18.00 -4.45 -12.22
C SER A 256 -17.87 -4.54 -13.74
N LEU A 257 -17.01 -3.72 -14.35
CA LEU A 257 -16.83 -3.62 -15.80
C LEU A 257 -15.94 -4.74 -16.31
N SER A 258 -16.19 -5.20 -17.53
CA SER A 258 -15.22 -6.00 -18.27
C SER A 258 -13.95 -5.18 -18.58
N GLU A 259 -12.83 -5.85 -18.87
CA GLU A 259 -11.56 -5.15 -19.15
C GLU A 259 -11.70 -4.11 -20.28
N THR A 260 -12.41 -4.44 -21.35
CA THR A 260 -12.64 -3.54 -22.50
C THR A 260 -13.45 -2.30 -22.09
N GLU A 261 -14.51 -2.47 -21.31
CA GLU A 261 -15.33 -1.38 -20.81
C GLU A 261 -14.55 -0.51 -19.83
N LEU A 262 -13.77 -1.15 -18.93
CA LEU A 262 -12.92 -0.47 -17.97
C LEU A 262 -11.90 0.43 -18.67
N ILE A 263 -11.16 -0.09 -19.63
CA ILE A 263 -10.18 0.69 -20.41
C ILE A 263 -10.85 1.90 -21.10
N LYS A 264 -12.03 1.69 -21.71
CA LYS A 264 -12.77 2.77 -22.35
C LYS A 264 -13.21 3.84 -21.35
N ALA A 265 -13.75 3.44 -20.21
CA ALA A 265 -14.23 4.34 -19.16
C ALA A 265 -13.06 5.13 -18.52
N VAL A 266 -11.95 4.45 -18.20
CA VAL A 266 -10.75 5.10 -17.64
C VAL A 266 -10.16 6.11 -18.64
N ARG A 267 -10.09 5.79 -19.93
CA ARG A 267 -9.64 6.76 -20.95
C ARG A 267 -10.56 7.99 -21.03
N ALA A 268 -11.87 7.80 -20.92
CA ALA A 268 -12.82 8.91 -20.91
C ALA A 268 -12.64 9.80 -19.67
N GLU A 269 -12.42 9.22 -18.49
CA GLU A 269 -12.12 9.99 -17.28
C GLU A 269 -10.77 10.71 -17.37
N LEU A 270 -9.72 10.05 -17.86
CA LEU A 270 -8.41 10.67 -18.08
C LEU A 270 -8.50 11.85 -19.05
N ALA A 271 -9.30 11.72 -20.12
CA ALA A 271 -9.56 12.82 -21.05
C ALA A 271 -10.28 14.00 -20.37
N SER A 272 -11.28 13.71 -19.54
CA SER A 272 -12.02 14.73 -18.78
C SER A 272 -11.11 15.47 -17.78
N ILE A 273 -10.23 14.74 -17.09
CA ILE A 273 -9.33 15.28 -16.06
C ILE A 273 -8.20 16.11 -16.69
N SER A 274 -7.61 15.62 -17.78
CA SER A 274 -6.40 16.20 -18.37
C SER A 274 -6.68 17.20 -19.48
N GLY A 275 -7.89 17.22 -20.04
CA GLY A 275 -8.21 17.94 -21.28
C GLY A 275 -7.54 17.35 -22.54
N ILE A 276 -6.91 16.18 -22.43
CA ILE A 276 -6.20 15.49 -23.53
C ILE A 276 -7.14 14.42 -24.11
N ASN A 277 -7.16 14.30 -25.45
CA ASN A 277 -7.96 13.27 -26.08
C ASN A 277 -7.59 11.88 -25.55
N GLY A 278 -8.60 11.07 -25.18
CA GLY A 278 -8.43 9.73 -24.61
C GLY A 278 -7.58 8.77 -25.46
N ASP A 279 -7.52 8.98 -26.77
CA ASP A 279 -6.70 8.18 -27.68
C ASP A 279 -5.18 8.35 -27.50
N TYR A 280 -4.75 9.41 -26.86
CA TYR A 280 -3.33 9.60 -26.49
C TYR A 280 -2.90 8.68 -25.35
N PHE A 281 -3.82 8.20 -24.51
CA PHE A 281 -3.54 7.23 -23.46
C PHE A 281 -3.49 5.82 -24.06
N LYS A 282 -2.31 5.37 -24.46
CA LYS A 282 -2.15 4.03 -25.05
C LYS A 282 -2.17 3.00 -23.93
N TYR A 283 -3.18 2.14 -23.93
CA TYR A 283 -3.29 1.05 -22.96
C TYR A 283 -2.09 0.12 -23.04
N LEU A 284 -1.59 -0.26 -21.90
CA LEU A 284 -0.46 -1.18 -21.75
C LEU A 284 -0.92 -2.48 -21.08
N LYS A 285 -1.46 -2.40 -19.87
CA LYS A 285 -1.87 -3.57 -19.11
C LYS A 285 -2.80 -3.21 -17.95
N THR A 286 -3.66 -4.17 -17.56
CA THR A 286 -4.42 -4.17 -16.32
C THR A 286 -3.92 -5.28 -15.40
N TYR A 287 -3.79 -4.98 -14.14
CA TYR A 287 -3.56 -5.94 -13.07
C TYR A 287 -4.73 -5.91 -12.09
N GLU A 288 -5.39 -7.04 -11.95
CA GLU A 288 -6.33 -7.29 -10.87
C GLU A 288 -5.60 -7.96 -9.72
N ILE A 289 -5.61 -7.35 -8.54
CA ILE A 289 -4.86 -7.79 -7.37
C ILE A 289 -5.87 -8.21 -6.28
N PRO A 290 -6.25 -9.49 -6.24
CA PRO A 290 -7.31 -9.97 -5.33
C PRO A 290 -6.89 -9.98 -3.86
N TYR A 291 -5.59 -9.98 -3.59
CA TYR A 291 -5.00 -9.98 -2.24
C TYR A 291 -4.10 -8.76 -2.06
N ALA A 292 -4.64 -7.57 -2.28
CA ALA A 292 -3.86 -6.34 -2.25
C ALA A 292 -3.51 -5.91 -0.82
N LEU A 293 -4.47 -6.03 0.11
CA LEU A 293 -4.27 -5.82 1.55
C LEU A 293 -5.13 -6.80 2.36
N PRO A 294 -4.68 -7.22 3.54
CA PRO A 294 -5.53 -7.96 4.48
C PRO A 294 -6.64 -7.06 5.04
N THR A 295 -7.80 -7.66 5.33
CA THR A 295 -8.83 -7.02 6.14
C THR A 295 -8.61 -7.43 7.59
N LEU A 296 -8.29 -6.47 8.45
CA LEU A 296 -7.93 -6.69 9.85
C LEU A 296 -8.88 -5.93 10.77
N GLU A 297 -9.46 -6.61 11.73
CA GLU A 297 -10.27 -6.00 12.80
C GLU A 297 -9.38 -5.37 13.88
N ASP A 298 -8.29 -6.06 14.26
CA ASP A 298 -7.28 -5.56 15.18
C ASP A 298 -5.93 -5.43 14.47
N MET A 299 -5.43 -4.21 14.41
CA MET A 299 -4.12 -3.90 13.84
C MET A 299 -3.11 -3.76 14.96
N ARG A 300 -2.00 -4.52 14.88
CA ARG A 300 -0.96 -4.61 15.89
C ARG A 300 0.39 -4.20 15.32
N TYR A 301 1.25 -3.67 16.19
CA TYR A 301 2.63 -3.33 15.82
C TYR A 301 3.53 -4.56 15.87
N SER A 302 3.34 -5.40 16.87
CA SER A 302 4.11 -6.63 17.06
C SER A 302 3.23 -7.70 17.73
N VAL A 303 3.66 -8.94 17.60
CA VAL A 303 3.11 -10.12 18.28
C VAL A 303 4.24 -10.93 18.90
N ALA A 304 3.96 -11.82 19.82
CA ALA A 304 4.96 -12.76 20.29
C ALA A 304 5.30 -13.77 19.18
N PHE A 305 6.55 -14.22 19.09
CA PHE A 305 6.93 -15.22 18.08
C PHE A 305 6.11 -16.51 18.20
N THR A 306 5.66 -16.86 19.41
CA THR A 306 4.78 -18.00 19.67
C THR A 306 3.42 -17.91 19.00
N GLU A 307 2.92 -16.70 18.72
CA GLU A 307 1.65 -16.49 18.01
C GLU A 307 1.73 -16.82 16.51
N THR A 308 2.93 -17.00 15.97
CA THR A 308 3.10 -17.46 14.58
C THR A 308 2.90 -18.97 14.44
N LYS A 309 2.97 -19.74 15.53
CA LYS A 309 2.87 -21.18 15.55
C LYS A 309 1.41 -21.66 15.48
N ILE A 310 1.09 -22.48 14.50
CA ILE A 310 -0.25 -23.12 14.35
C ILE A 310 -0.22 -24.54 14.89
N THR A 311 0.82 -25.29 14.53
CA THR A 311 1.09 -26.66 15.04
C THR A 311 2.55 -26.79 15.39
N ASP A 312 2.98 -27.97 15.85
CA ASP A 312 4.41 -28.23 16.10
C ASP A 312 5.26 -28.15 14.84
N HIS A 313 4.64 -28.29 13.65
CA HIS A 313 5.32 -28.33 12.37
C HIS A 313 5.05 -27.11 11.50
N VAL A 314 3.97 -26.33 11.75
CA VAL A 314 3.50 -25.27 10.84
C VAL A 314 3.45 -23.92 11.54
N PHE A 315 4.02 -22.91 10.89
CA PHE A 315 4.12 -21.53 11.33
C PHE A 315 3.63 -20.58 10.24
N LEU A 316 3.11 -19.42 10.62
CA LEU A 316 2.61 -18.40 9.71
C LEU A 316 3.56 -17.20 9.64
N ALA A 317 3.70 -16.64 8.45
CA ALA A 317 4.31 -15.35 8.21
C ALA A 317 3.47 -14.57 7.20
N GLY A 318 3.23 -13.31 7.46
CA GLY A 318 2.46 -12.43 6.57
C GLY A 318 2.10 -11.12 7.26
N ASP A 319 1.82 -10.10 6.47
CA ASP A 319 1.40 -8.79 6.95
C ASP A 319 0.03 -8.84 7.66
N TYR A 320 -0.79 -9.85 7.34
CA TYR A 320 -2.08 -10.13 7.97
C TYR A 320 -1.98 -10.47 9.47
N LEU A 321 -0.81 -10.83 9.97
CA LEU A 321 -0.61 -11.05 11.41
C LEU A 321 -0.48 -9.74 12.21
N LEU A 322 -0.24 -8.62 11.54
CA LEU A 322 0.08 -7.32 12.17
C LEU A 322 -0.79 -6.17 11.64
N ASN A 323 -0.41 -5.53 10.53
CA ASN A 323 -1.05 -4.27 10.10
C ASN A 323 -1.03 -4.01 8.57
N GLY A 324 -0.85 -5.02 7.73
CA GLY A 324 -0.96 -4.87 6.28
C GLY A 324 0.12 -3.96 5.67
N SER A 325 1.38 -4.09 6.08
CA SER A 325 2.51 -3.34 5.53
C SER A 325 3.71 -4.22 5.20
N ILE A 326 4.63 -3.71 4.36
CA ILE A 326 5.90 -4.40 4.07
C ILE A 326 6.70 -4.63 5.38
N ASN A 327 6.69 -3.66 6.30
CA ASN A 327 7.34 -3.81 7.60
C ASN A 327 6.70 -4.94 8.42
N ALA A 328 5.38 -5.04 8.39
CA ALA A 328 4.64 -6.13 9.04
C ALA A 328 5.00 -7.50 8.45
N ALA A 329 5.05 -7.62 7.12
CA ALA A 329 5.46 -8.84 6.43
C ALA A 329 6.88 -9.27 6.82
N MET A 330 7.84 -8.33 6.84
CA MET A 330 9.22 -8.62 7.23
C MET A 330 9.34 -8.98 8.72
N THR A 331 8.61 -8.30 9.59
CA THR A 331 8.59 -8.56 11.03
C THR A 331 8.01 -9.94 11.31
N SER A 332 6.87 -10.27 10.72
CA SER A 332 6.22 -11.59 10.90
C SER A 332 7.09 -12.74 10.37
N GLY A 333 7.78 -12.54 9.25
CA GLY A 333 8.72 -13.51 8.72
C GLY A 333 9.87 -13.80 9.69
N ARG A 334 10.43 -12.75 10.32
CA ARG A 334 11.47 -12.90 11.36
C ARG A 334 10.92 -13.64 12.59
N LEU A 335 9.74 -13.27 13.07
CA LEU A 335 9.09 -13.92 14.22
C LEU A 335 8.79 -15.40 13.95
N ALA A 336 8.32 -15.75 12.75
CA ALA A 336 8.09 -17.13 12.37
C ALA A 336 9.41 -17.95 12.35
N ALA A 337 10.51 -17.37 11.84
CA ALA A 337 11.83 -18.00 11.88
C ALA A 337 12.33 -18.19 13.32
N GLU A 338 12.15 -17.20 14.21
CA GLU A 338 12.47 -17.32 15.63
C GLU A 338 11.67 -18.45 16.28
N ALA A 339 10.37 -18.54 16.00
CA ALA A 339 9.52 -19.63 16.51
C ALA A 339 9.98 -21.01 16.04
N VAL A 340 10.38 -21.14 14.77
CA VAL A 340 10.98 -22.38 14.23
C VAL A 340 12.26 -22.72 14.98
N ILE A 341 13.18 -21.78 15.15
CA ILE A 341 14.45 -22.01 15.86
C ILE A 341 14.16 -22.48 17.31
N HIS A 342 13.26 -21.80 18.01
CA HIS A 342 12.89 -22.18 19.37
C HIS A 342 12.24 -23.58 19.45
N SER A 343 11.55 -24.04 18.40
CA SER A 343 10.95 -25.37 18.35
C SER A 343 11.94 -26.54 18.33
N TYR A 344 13.23 -26.25 18.05
CA TYR A 344 14.32 -27.23 18.11
C TYR A 344 15.10 -27.17 19.43
N MET A 345 14.85 -26.15 20.28
CA MET A 345 15.50 -26.08 21.57
C MET A 345 14.79 -27.00 22.57
N PRO A 346 15.53 -27.80 23.37
CA PRO A 346 14.91 -28.60 24.42
C PRO A 346 14.20 -27.68 25.43
N THR A 347 12.96 -27.97 25.73
CA THR A 347 12.24 -27.37 26.86
C THR A 347 12.87 -27.90 28.16
N TYR A 348 13.67 -27.08 28.82
CA TYR A 348 14.18 -27.36 30.18
C TYR A 348 13.11 -27.05 31.22
#